data_c57eb4cdc94d0f5ae765f52e963ae013
#
_entry.id   c57eb4cdc94d0f5ae765f52e963ae013
#
_cell.length_a   1.000
_cell.length_b   1.000
_cell.length_c   1.000
_cell.angle_alpha   90.00
_cell.angle_beta   90.00
_cell.angle_gamma   90.00
#
_symmetry.space_group_name_H-M   'P 1'
#
loop_
_entity.id
_entity.type
_entity.pdbx_description
1 polymer ?
#
loop_
_entity_poly.entity_id
_entity_poly.type
_entity_poly.pdbx_seq_one_letter_code
_entity_poly.pdbx_strand_id
1 'polypeptide(L)'
;MKNQILSGKVIYVVSTGCSKSVEVPPFIKKLESKGAKVYLFATEECQKIIADEEEFENINYRKNNNTKKRNEIEKEDLILIAPCSFNTLNKIAVGIADSYPLTLIHTAIGRNTPIIISAAMNINLWNNFNIKKSLDSISKNKNITMIWPEIKIDSKTKELKSSMVSWNKIEDTIMNKFHIMPFEATCENENNDFNSCKSELYQNFNLYGKAFKEIHVCPDKAGCIAERVENGIAITATGADVGKISPEDIVLIKKVEDEIVYYDGKKKPSSESLLAWNLLKDKPTGVKMVHCHCRKITYSFKNEYCTTKDYFLSNNKDQIEEVENILIKNDYVNLRLHGQVFIGDTFESIIGNIVSKYCSLSEEDDI
;
A
#
# COMPACT_ATOMS: atom_id res chain seq x y z
N MET A 1 -17.44 9.37 18.23
CA MET A 1 -16.25 10.25 18.10
C MET A 1 -15.60 9.92 16.77
N LYS A 2 -15.48 10.87 15.82
CA LYS A 2 -14.81 10.60 14.55
C LYS A 2 -13.36 10.19 14.83
N ASN A 3 -12.94 9.05 14.32
CA ASN A 3 -11.61 8.48 14.51
C ASN A 3 -10.52 9.48 14.09
N GLN A 4 -9.88 10.13 15.05
CA GLN A 4 -8.73 11.02 14.80
C GLN A 4 -7.43 10.20 14.75
N ILE A 5 -7.42 9.20 13.87
CA ILE A 5 -6.34 8.21 13.76
C ILE A 5 -5.00 8.83 13.31
N LEU A 6 -5.01 10.04 12.73
CA LEU A 6 -3.84 10.83 12.36
C LEU A 6 -3.56 11.97 13.34
N SER A 7 -4.16 11.97 14.52
CA SER A 7 -3.94 13.02 15.51
C SER A 7 -2.47 13.20 15.86
N GLY A 8 -2.00 14.45 15.84
CA GLY A 8 -0.61 14.81 16.10
C GLY A 8 0.35 14.51 14.95
N LYS A 9 -0.12 14.07 13.78
CA LYS A 9 0.72 13.88 12.60
C LYS A 9 0.77 15.13 11.74
N VAL A 10 1.97 15.53 11.34
CA VAL A 10 2.23 16.64 10.42
C VAL A 10 2.62 16.10 9.06
N ILE A 11 1.80 16.38 8.04
CA ILE A 11 2.00 15.90 6.68
C ILE A 11 2.24 17.08 5.75
N TYR A 12 3.36 17.06 5.02
CA TYR A 12 3.60 17.99 3.93
C TYR A 12 3.13 17.36 2.63
N VAL A 13 2.21 18.01 1.95
CA VAL A 13 1.77 17.62 0.60
C VAL A 13 2.49 18.51 -0.41
N VAL A 14 3.26 17.90 -1.29
CA VAL A 14 3.88 18.57 -2.44
C VAL A 14 3.10 18.20 -3.69
N SER A 15 2.41 19.19 -4.29
CA SER A 15 1.67 19.02 -5.53
C SER A 15 2.45 19.59 -6.72
N THR A 16 2.49 18.85 -7.83
CA THR A 16 3.24 19.25 -9.03
C THR A 16 2.31 19.43 -10.23
N GLY A 17 2.79 20.12 -11.28
CA GLY A 17 1.96 20.52 -12.42
C GLY A 17 1.42 19.32 -13.21
N CYS A 18 0.21 18.88 -12.90
CA CYS A 18 -0.57 17.95 -13.70
C CYS A 18 -2.08 18.14 -13.42
N SER A 19 -2.94 17.59 -14.27
CA SER A 19 -4.40 17.74 -14.18
C SER A 19 -5.00 17.25 -12.86
N LYS A 20 -4.37 16.26 -12.21
CA LYS A 20 -4.80 15.73 -10.91
C LYS A 20 -4.56 16.67 -9.72
N SER A 21 -3.87 17.80 -9.93
CA SER A 21 -3.61 18.79 -8.87
C SER A 21 -4.90 19.40 -8.31
N VAL A 22 -5.94 19.54 -9.11
CA VAL A 22 -7.25 20.06 -8.68
C VAL A 22 -7.96 19.16 -7.65
N GLU A 23 -7.58 17.88 -7.59
CA GLU A 23 -8.16 16.92 -6.64
C GLU A 23 -7.45 16.94 -5.26
N VAL A 24 -6.38 17.72 -5.10
CA VAL A 24 -5.58 17.77 -3.85
C VAL A 24 -6.35 18.37 -2.66
N PRO A 25 -7.12 19.47 -2.80
CA PRO A 25 -7.83 20.05 -1.65
C PRO A 25 -8.82 19.11 -0.97
N PRO A 26 -9.72 18.40 -1.67
CA PRO A 26 -10.61 17.44 -1.02
C PRO A 26 -9.85 16.31 -0.31
N PHE A 27 -8.69 15.88 -0.84
CA PHE A 27 -7.85 14.90 -0.17
C PHE A 27 -7.19 15.46 1.11
N ILE A 28 -6.71 16.69 1.09
CA ILE A 28 -6.19 17.37 2.29
C ILE A 28 -7.27 17.43 3.37
N LYS A 29 -8.48 17.90 3.04
CA LYS A 29 -9.62 17.95 3.96
C LYS A 29 -9.93 16.57 4.56
N LYS A 30 -9.79 15.50 3.78
CA LYS A 30 -9.95 14.11 4.24
C LYS A 30 -8.90 13.73 5.28
N LEU A 31 -7.63 14.07 5.08
CA LEU A 31 -6.56 13.82 6.05
C LEU A 31 -6.76 14.64 7.34
N GLU A 32 -7.15 15.92 7.20
CA GLU A 32 -7.43 16.81 8.33
C GLU A 32 -8.65 16.34 9.14
N SER A 33 -9.68 15.81 8.49
CA SER A 33 -10.83 15.21 9.20
C SER A 33 -10.46 13.99 10.05
N LYS A 34 -9.31 13.36 9.76
CA LYS A 34 -8.72 12.26 10.53
C LYS A 34 -7.69 12.73 11.57
N GLY A 35 -7.56 14.04 11.75
CA GLY A 35 -6.71 14.64 12.78
C GLY A 35 -5.30 15.05 12.35
N ALA A 36 -4.92 14.85 11.08
CA ALA A 36 -3.63 15.32 10.59
C ALA A 36 -3.57 16.84 10.50
N LYS A 37 -2.39 17.42 10.73
CA LYS A 37 -2.06 18.78 10.34
C LYS A 37 -1.37 18.76 8.99
N VAL A 38 -1.99 19.38 7.98
CA VAL A 38 -1.50 19.30 6.61
C VAL A 38 -1.03 20.67 6.11
N TYR A 39 0.13 20.70 5.43
CA TYR A 39 0.63 21.87 4.73
C TYR A 39 0.83 21.56 3.25
N LEU A 40 0.29 22.39 2.37
CA LEU A 40 0.44 22.26 0.92
C LEU A 40 1.59 23.14 0.40
N PHE A 41 2.43 22.53 -0.42
CA PHE A 41 3.46 23.18 -1.22
C PHE A 41 3.24 22.84 -2.70
N ALA A 42 3.20 23.84 -3.56
CA ALA A 42 2.96 23.64 -4.99
C ALA A 42 4.14 24.15 -5.82
N THR A 43 4.51 23.39 -6.85
CA THR A 43 5.47 23.88 -7.86
C THR A 43 4.86 25.00 -8.68
N GLU A 44 5.68 25.80 -9.35
CA GLU A 44 5.19 26.92 -10.20
C GLU A 44 4.18 26.45 -11.25
N GLU A 45 4.42 25.31 -11.91
CA GLU A 45 3.49 24.75 -12.88
C GLU A 45 2.16 24.29 -12.22
N CYS A 46 2.23 23.77 -11.01
CA CYS A 46 1.01 23.44 -10.24
C CYS A 46 0.24 24.73 -9.91
N GLN A 47 0.93 25.78 -9.47
CA GLN A 47 0.30 27.07 -9.15
C GLN A 47 -0.49 27.65 -10.34
N LYS A 48 0.00 27.50 -11.57
CA LYS A 48 -0.71 27.93 -12.79
C LYS A 48 -2.02 27.14 -13.01
N ILE A 49 -2.02 25.84 -12.68
CA ILE A 49 -3.20 24.98 -12.85
C ILE A 49 -4.28 25.31 -11.82
N ILE A 50 -3.87 25.63 -10.58
CA ILE A 50 -4.78 25.84 -9.44
C ILE A 50 -5.09 27.33 -9.19
N ALA A 51 -4.61 28.23 -10.04
CA ALA A 51 -4.70 29.67 -9.79
C ALA A 51 -6.15 30.18 -9.63
N ASP A 52 -7.09 29.58 -10.34
CA ASP A 52 -8.50 29.96 -10.37
C ASP A 52 -9.39 29.05 -9.50
N GLU A 53 -8.80 28.15 -8.70
CA GLU A 53 -9.54 27.18 -7.90
C GLU A 53 -9.75 27.71 -6.47
N GLU A 54 -10.94 28.17 -6.14
CA GLU A 54 -11.31 28.72 -4.81
C GLU A 54 -11.05 27.74 -3.65
N GLU A 55 -11.06 26.44 -3.91
CA GLU A 55 -10.83 25.41 -2.90
C GLU A 55 -9.44 25.47 -2.27
N PHE A 56 -8.45 26.06 -2.95
CA PHE A 56 -7.10 26.24 -2.44
C PHE A 56 -6.95 27.40 -1.46
N GLU A 57 -7.91 28.31 -1.37
CA GLU A 57 -7.88 29.42 -0.42
C GLU A 57 -8.08 28.98 1.04
N ASN A 58 -8.78 27.86 1.22
CA ASN A 58 -9.19 27.35 2.54
C ASN A 58 -8.27 26.27 3.14
N ILE A 59 -7.10 26.04 2.54
CA ILE A 59 -6.11 25.09 3.03
C ILE A 59 -4.82 25.80 3.45
N ASN A 60 -4.00 25.17 4.27
CA ASN A 60 -2.70 25.72 4.70
C ASN A 60 -1.71 25.76 3.52
N TYR A 61 -2.06 26.53 2.47
CA TYR A 61 -1.26 26.67 1.27
C TYR A 61 -0.12 27.65 1.48
N ARG A 62 1.10 27.22 1.19
CA ARG A 62 2.32 28.02 1.34
C ARG A 62 2.82 28.50 -0.01
N LYS A 63 2.35 29.68 -0.42
CA LYS A 63 2.52 30.24 -1.76
C LYS A 63 3.93 30.69 -2.11
N ASN A 64 4.87 30.88 -1.17
CA ASN A 64 6.25 31.31 -1.48
C ASN A 64 7.24 31.22 -0.32
N ASN A 65 8.52 31.21 -0.69
CA ASN A 65 9.78 31.29 0.03
C ASN A 65 9.91 32.42 1.07
N ASN A 66 8.89 32.75 1.82
CA ASN A 66 9.07 33.74 2.87
C ASN A 66 9.91 33.11 4.00
N THR A 67 11.23 33.16 3.84
CA THR A 67 12.21 32.59 4.77
C THR A 67 12.01 33.07 6.20
N LYS A 68 11.36 34.23 6.40
CA LYS A 68 11.01 34.78 7.74
C LYS A 68 9.92 33.93 8.46
N LYS A 69 9.13 33.15 7.73
CA LYS A 69 8.06 32.29 8.28
C LYS A 69 8.43 30.81 8.38
N ARG A 70 9.67 30.44 8.07
CA ARG A 70 10.14 29.05 8.10
C ARG A 70 10.07 28.43 9.51
N ASN A 71 10.21 29.24 10.55
CA ASN A 71 10.13 28.83 11.95
C ASN A 71 8.71 28.70 12.49
N GLU A 72 7.69 29.03 11.68
CA GLU A 72 6.28 28.94 12.07
C GLU A 72 5.59 27.64 11.61
N ILE A 73 6.31 26.82 10.86
CA ILE A 73 5.78 25.55 10.32
C ILE A 73 6.32 24.40 11.16
N GLU A 74 5.44 23.58 11.69
CA GLU A 74 5.84 22.39 12.41
C GLU A 74 6.60 21.43 11.50
N LYS A 75 7.59 20.73 12.07
CA LYS A 75 8.38 19.75 11.33
C LYS A 75 7.47 18.61 10.85
N GLU A 76 7.67 18.20 9.61
CA GLU A 76 6.92 17.11 9.01
C GLU A 76 7.27 15.73 9.60
N ASP A 77 6.26 14.89 9.75
CA ASP A 77 6.41 13.46 10.02
C ASP A 77 6.45 12.66 8.71
N LEU A 78 5.88 13.21 7.63
CA LEU A 78 5.82 12.60 6.31
C LEU A 78 5.72 13.67 5.22
N ILE A 79 6.39 13.44 4.09
CA ILE A 79 6.14 14.18 2.84
C ILE A 79 5.40 13.28 1.87
N LEU A 80 4.26 13.75 1.38
CA LEU A 80 3.52 13.17 0.26
C LEU A 80 3.78 14.02 -0.99
N ILE A 81 4.30 13.42 -2.05
CA ILE A 81 4.45 14.06 -3.35
C ILE A 81 3.39 13.47 -4.28
N ALA A 82 2.25 14.13 -4.37
CA ALA A 82 1.10 13.68 -5.13
C ALA A 82 0.23 14.87 -5.62
N PRO A 83 0.00 14.95 -6.92
CA PRO A 83 0.60 14.19 -8.01
C PRO A 83 2.09 14.53 -8.21
N CYS A 84 2.91 13.53 -8.61
CA CYS A 84 4.31 13.73 -8.96
C CYS A 84 4.52 13.66 -10.48
N SER A 85 4.85 14.77 -11.10
CA SER A 85 5.11 14.86 -12.55
C SER A 85 6.44 14.24 -12.94
N PHE A 86 6.60 13.89 -14.23
CA PHE A 86 7.84 13.41 -14.82
C PHE A 86 9.05 14.29 -14.47
N ASN A 87 8.89 15.61 -14.63
CA ASN A 87 9.96 16.58 -14.34
C ASN A 87 10.41 16.53 -12.87
N THR A 88 9.46 16.54 -11.96
CA THR A 88 9.75 16.51 -10.52
C THR A 88 10.40 15.20 -10.10
N LEU A 89 9.91 14.05 -10.61
CA LEU A 89 10.50 12.75 -10.30
C LEU A 89 11.97 12.67 -10.72
N ASN A 90 12.28 13.10 -11.95
CA ASN A 90 13.66 13.11 -12.44
C ASN A 90 14.55 14.09 -11.64
N LYS A 91 14.05 15.28 -11.27
CA LYS A 91 14.79 16.23 -10.43
C LYS A 91 15.12 15.66 -9.05
N ILE A 92 14.17 14.97 -8.42
CA ILE A 92 14.41 14.27 -7.15
C ILE A 92 15.51 13.21 -7.31
N ALA A 93 15.45 12.41 -8.35
CA ALA A 93 16.39 11.31 -8.58
C ALA A 93 17.85 11.78 -8.78
N VAL A 94 18.06 12.97 -9.37
CA VAL A 94 19.39 13.51 -9.66
C VAL A 94 19.83 14.62 -8.69
N GLY A 95 19.04 14.92 -7.65
CA GLY A 95 19.43 15.85 -6.60
C GLY A 95 19.24 17.34 -6.93
N ILE A 96 18.36 17.70 -7.90
CA ILE A 96 18.09 19.10 -8.26
C ILE A 96 17.11 19.72 -7.26
N ALA A 97 17.49 20.85 -6.67
CA ALA A 97 16.71 21.61 -5.67
C ALA A 97 16.51 23.08 -6.10
N ASP A 98 16.03 23.29 -7.34
CA ASP A 98 15.86 24.59 -7.97
C ASP A 98 14.56 25.32 -7.58
N SER A 99 13.78 24.76 -6.70
CA SER A 99 12.55 25.36 -6.16
C SER A 99 12.37 25.04 -4.68
N TYR A 100 11.54 25.82 -3.99
CA TYR A 100 11.30 25.60 -2.57
C TYR A 100 10.72 24.21 -2.26
N PRO A 101 9.71 23.70 -2.98
CA PRO A 101 9.24 22.33 -2.77
C PRO A 101 10.34 21.28 -2.93
N LEU A 102 11.20 21.39 -3.93
CA LEU A 102 12.34 20.47 -4.12
C LEU A 102 13.39 20.59 -3.01
N THR A 103 13.66 21.81 -2.52
CA THR A 103 14.53 22.01 -1.35
C THR A 103 13.96 21.31 -0.11
N LEU A 104 12.65 21.38 0.13
CA LEU A 104 11.99 20.66 1.23
C LEU A 104 12.17 19.15 1.09
N ILE A 105 11.92 18.61 -0.10
CA ILE A 105 12.06 17.17 -0.39
C ILE A 105 13.51 16.72 -0.11
N HIS A 106 14.51 17.40 -0.67
CA HIS A 106 15.92 17.03 -0.46
C HIS A 106 16.37 17.18 0.99
N THR A 107 15.85 18.18 1.70
CA THR A 107 16.09 18.34 3.14
C THR A 107 15.51 17.16 3.93
N ALA A 108 14.32 16.70 3.57
CA ALA A 108 13.67 15.55 4.20
C ALA A 108 14.41 14.25 3.88
N ILE A 109 14.89 14.06 2.64
CA ILE A 109 15.76 12.95 2.26
C ILE A 109 16.99 12.90 3.17
N GLY A 110 17.68 14.05 3.34
CA GLY A 110 18.86 14.15 4.22
C GLY A 110 18.56 13.87 5.70
N ARG A 111 17.33 14.09 6.14
CA ARG A 111 16.86 13.81 7.52
C ARG A 111 16.29 12.41 7.71
N ASN A 112 16.22 11.61 6.65
CA ASN A 112 15.54 10.31 6.64
C ASN A 112 14.04 10.40 7.00
N THR A 113 13.38 11.54 6.73
CA THR A 113 11.94 11.68 6.87
C THR A 113 11.24 10.74 5.86
N PRO A 114 10.17 10.03 6.24
CA PRO A 114 9.39 9.21 5.31
C PRO A 114 8.82 10.05 4.16
N ILE A 115 8.98 9.56 2.94
CA ILE A 115 8.47 10.21 1.72
C ILE A 115 7.65 9.21 0.93
N ILE A 116 6.47 9.63 0.47
CA ILE A 116 5.63 8.88 -0.46
C ILE A 116 5.57 9.65 -1.76
N ILE A 117 5.87 9.00 -2.89
CA ILE A 117 5.80 9.60 -4.22
C ILE A 117 4.75 8.86 -5.04
N SER A 118 3.70 9.55 -5.49
CA SER A 118 2.71 9.02 -6.41
C SER A 118 2.90 9.60 -7.80
N ALA A 119 3.37 8.76 -8.73
CA ALA A 119 3.65 9.18 -10.10
C ALA A 119 2.37 9.54 -10.86
N ALA A 120 2.42 10.65 -11.61
CA ALA A 120 1.32 11.18 -12.40
C ALA A 120 1.85 11.69 -13.74
N MET A 121 1.82 10.82 -14.76
CA MET A 121 2.29 11.15 -16.11
C MET A 121 1.64 10.21 -17.13
N ASN A 122 1.65 10.60 -18.41
CA ASN A 122 1.16 9.74 -19.47
C ASN A 122 2.08 8.55 -19.74
N ILE A 123 1.59 7.53 -20.44
CA ILE A 123 2.31 6.27 -20.68
C ILE A 123 3.64 6.47 -21.42
N ASN A 124 3.74 7.42 -22.36
CA ASN A 124 4.97 7.66 -23.11
C ASN A 124 6.08 8.24 -22.22
N LEU A 125 5.71 9.13 -21.29
CA LEU A 125 6.64 9.65 -20.30
C LEU A 125 7.04 8.57 -19.29
N TRP A 126 6.08 7.73 -18.87
CA TRP A 126 6.36 6.62 -17.96
C TRP A 126 7.33 5.59 -18.58
N ASN A 127 7.18 5.28 -19.86
CA ASN A 127 8.05 4.36 -20.58
C ASN A 127 9.38 4.99 -21.03
N ASN A 128 9.62 6.28 -20.75
CA ASN A 128 10.89 6.93 -21.08
C ASN A 128 12.04 6.29 -20.28
N PHE A 129 13.17 6.01 -20.96
CA PHE A 129 14.33 5.36 -20.33
C PHE A 129 14.89 6.10 -19.13
N ASN A 130 14.70 7.42 -19.03
CA ASN A 130 15.13 8.20 -17.87
C ASN A 130 14.31 7.85 -16.61
N ILE A 131 13.04 7.45 -16.75
CA ILE A 131 12.22 7.01 -15.61
C ILE A 131 12.85 5.77 -14.95
N LYS A 132 13.28 4.77 -15.74
CA LYS A 132 13.93 3.58 -15.18
C LYS A 132 15.17 3.94 -14.37
N LYS A 133 16.03 4.84 -14.88
CA LYS A 133 17.21 5.34 -14.16
C LYS A 133 16.82 6.10 -12.88
N SER A 134 15.80 6.91 -12.96
CA SER A 134 15.31 7.69 -11.81
C SER A 134 14.72 6.79 -10.72
N LEU A 135 13.96 5.77 -11.10
CA LEU A 135 13.41 4.78 -10.16
C LEU A 135 14.53 3.97 -9.49
N ASP A 136 15.56 3.55 -10.23
CA ASP A 136 16.73 2.87 -9.67
C ASP A 136 17.49 3.73 -8.65
N SER A 137 17.61 5.03 -8.93
CA SER A 137 18.24 5.97 -8.00
C SER A 137 17.39 6.15 -6.73
N ILE A 138 16.09 6.37 -6.89
CA ILE A 138 15.14 6.60 -5.78
C ILE A 138 15.00 5.35 -4.90
N SER A 139 14.96 4.14 -5.49
CA SER A 139 14.79 2.88 -4.77
C SER A 139 15.92 2.56 -3.78
N LYS A 140 17.08 3.17 -3.95
CA LYS A 140 18.21 3.06 -3.00
C LYS A 140 17.93 3.72 -1.65
N ASN A 141 16.96 4.63 -1.60
CA ASN A 141 16.58 5.28 -0.34
C ASN A 141 15.39 4.57 0.30
N LYS A 142 15.64 3.86 1.41
CA LYS A 142 14.63 3.08 2.15
C LYS A 142 13.50 3.92 2.74
N ASN A 143 13.69 5.24 2.87
CA ASN A 143 12.65 6.13 3.40
C ASN A 143 11.68 6.61 2.33
N ILE A 144 11.97 6.36 1.05
CA ILE A 144 11.10 6.71 -0.07
C ILE A 144 10.25 5.51 -0.46
N THR A 145 8.93 5.68 -0.45
CA THR A 145 7.96 4.73 -0.96
C THR A 145 7.44 5.25 -2.29
N MET A 146 7.71 4.52 -3.36
CA MET A 146 7.23 4.86 -4.70
C MET A 146 5.90 4.16 -4.97
N ILE A 147 4.85 4.91 -5.29
CA ILE A 147 3.59 4.39 -5.81
C ILE A 147 3.62 4.57 -7.33
N TRP A 148 3.56 3.45 -8.05
CA TRP A 148 3.56 3.41 -9.49
C TRP A 148 2.23 3.89 -10.05
N PRO A 149 2.20 4.50 -11.25
CA PRO A 149 0.95 4.86 -11.89
C PRO A 149 0.13 3.62 -12.22
N GLU A 150 -1.17 3.79 -12.27
CA GLU A 150 -2.06 2.76 -12.78
C GLU A 150 -2.01 2.75 -14.31
N ILE A 151 -1.84 1.57 -14.90
CA ILE A 151 -1.81 1.38 -16.34
C ILE A 151 -3.06 0.60 -16.75
N LYS A 152 -3.80 1.14 -17.69
CA LYS A 152 -5.06 0.57 -18.20
C LYS A 152 -5.09 0.63 -19.72
N ILE A 153 -5.82 -0.31 -20.34
CA ILE A 153 -6.18 -0.21 -21.75
C ILE A 153 -7.40 0.71 -21.86
N ASP A 154 -7.28 1.76 -22.62
CA ASP A 154 -8.42 2.64 -22.93
C ASP A 154 -9.50 1.87 -23.68
N SER A 155 -10.73 1.90 -23.16
CA SER A 155 -11.85 1.13 -23.74
C SER A 155 -12.21 1.54 -25.16
N LYS A 156 -11.94 2.83 -25.53
CA LYS A 156 -12.28 3.41 -26.84
C LYS A 156 -11.14 3.28 -27.83
N THR A 157 -9.93 3.71 -27.44
CA THR A 157 -8.77 3.74 -28.35
C THR A 157 -8.00 2.43 -28.38
N LYS A 158 -8.23 1.52 -27.40
CA LYS A 158 -7.46 0.28 -27.21
C LYS A 158 -5.96 0.49 -26.94
N GLU A 159 -5.57 1.71 -26.64
CA GLU A 159 -4.19 2.08 -26.32
C GLU A 159 -3.93 1.99 -24.82
N LEU A 160 -2.67 1.75 -24.44
CA LEU A 160 -2.26 1.83 -23.05
C LEU A 160 -2.25 3.29 -22.58
N LYS A 161 -2.87 3.52 -21.43
CA LYS A 161 -2.85 4.81 -20.73
C LYS A 161 -2.31 4.62 -19.32
N SER A 162 -1.57 5.59 -18.84
CA SER A 162 -1.18 5.64 -17.44
C SER A 162 -1.81 6.86 -16.75
N SER A 163 -2.16 6.68 -15.49
CA SER A 163 -2.72 7.71 -14.62
C SER A 163 -2.19 7.55 -13.21
N MET A 164 -2.23 8.64 -12.42
CA MET A 164 -2.02 8.53 -10.97
C MET A 164 -3.06 7.56 -10.38
N VAL A 165 -2.63 6.75 -9.44
CA VAL A 165 -3.54 5.87 -8.67
C VAL A 165 -4.63 6.65 -7.96
N SER A 166 -5.64 5.95 -7.45
CA SER A 166 -6.70 6.56 -6.64
C SER A 166 -6.17 7.16 -5.34
N TRP A 167 -6.84 8.19 -4.84
CA TRP A 167 -6.52 8.79 -3.55
C TRP A 167 -6.69 7.82 -2.37
N ASN A 168 -7.54 6.80 -2.51
CA ASN A 168 -7.67 5.73 -1.51
C ASN A 168 -6.37 4.93 -1.39
N LYS A 169 -5.71 4.61 -2.52
CA LYS A 169 -4.39 3.94 -2.51
C LYS A 169 -3.33 4.79 -1.82
N ILE A 170 -3.33 6.09 -2.07
CA ILE A 170 -2.39 7.04 -1.43
C ILE A 170 -2.65 7.09 0.08
N GLU A 171 -3.90 7.22 0.49
CA GLU A 171 -4.30 7.23 1.89
C GLU A 171 -3.87 5.96 2.63
N ASP A 172 -4.14 4.79 2.06
CA ASP A 172 -3.74 3.51 2.62
C ASP A 172 -2.20 3.44 2.79
N THR A 173 -1.46 3.93 1.80
CA THR A 173 0.00 4.00 1.90
C THR A 173 0.47 4.92 3.03
N ILE A 174 -0.23 6.03 3.30
CA ILE A 174 0.03 6.92 4.44
C ILE A 174 -0.25 6.19 5.77
N MET A 175 -1.41 5.51 5.88
CA MET A 175 -1.78 4.75 7.07
C MET A 175 -0.73 3.67 7.38
N ASN A 176 -0.32 2.92 6.37
CA ASN A 176 0.71 1.89 6.50
C ASN A 176 2.06 2.48 6.94
N LYS A 177 2.43 3.67 6.44
CA LYS A 177 3.67 4.36 6.84
C LYS A 177 3.66 4.76 8.32
N PHE A 178 2.50 5.09 8.86
CA PHE A 178 2.32 5.41 10.27
C PHE A 178 1.98 4.17 11.13
N HIS A 179 1.98 2.97 10.54
CA HIS A 179 1.59 1.72 11.22
C HIS A 179 0.18 1.78 11.83
N ILE A 180 -0.73 2.49 11.17
CA ILE A 180 -2.12 2.58 11.59
C ILE A 180 -2.87 1.38 11.02
N MET A 181 -3.50 0.61 11.92
CA MET A 181 -4.33 -0.53 11.53
C MET A 181 -5.64 -0.04 10.89
N PRO A 182 -6.11 -0.71 9.83
CA PRO A 182 -7.35 -0.35 9.14
C PRO A 182 -8.62 -0.71 9.93
N PHE A 183 -8.48 -1.41 11.07
CA PHE A 183 -9.56 -1.87 11.94
C PHE A 183 -9.13 -1.84 13.41
N GLU A 184 -10.09 -1.93 14.31
CA GLU A 184 -9.83 -2.11 15.73
C GLU A 184 -9.51 -3.58 16.03
N ALA A 185 -8.52 -3.82 16.89
CA ALA A 185 -8.14 -5.16 17.31
C ALA A 185 -7.97 -5.23 18.83
N THR A 186 -8.63 -6.21 19.45
CA THR A 186 -8.62 -6.46 20.89
C THR A 186 -7.94 -7.78 21.20
N CYS A 187 -6.85 -7.72 21.97
CA CYS A 187 -6.20 -8.90 22.47
C CYS A 187 -7.00 -9.49 23.65
N GLU A 188 -7.43 -10.75 23.53
CA GLU A 188 -8.10 -11.47 24.62
C GLU A 188 -7.10 -12.24 25.50
N ASN A 189 -6.04 -12.79 24.89
CA ASN A 189 -4.95 -13.50 25.58
C ASN A 189 -3.63 -13.22 24.85
N GLU A 190 -2.57 -12.86 25.58
CA GLU A 190 -1.23 -12.66 24.99
C GLU A 190 -0.58 -13.96 24.53
N ASN A 191 -1.06 -15.11 24.97
CA ASN A 191 -0.53 -16.42 24.59
C ASN A 191 -1.55 -17.20 23.76
N ASN A 192 -1.04 -17.99 22.82
CA ASN A 192 -1.81 -18.99 22.08
C ASN A 192 -0.99 -20.28 21.90
N ASP A 193 -1.64 -21.36 21.54
CA ASP A 193 -1.01 -22.69 21.44
C ASP A 193 0.05 -22.78 20.32
N PHE A 194 0.10 -21.80 19.43
CA PHE A 194 1.03 -21.74 18.30
C PHE A 194 2.33 -20.98 18.62
N ASN A 195 2.41 -20.30 19.77
CA ASN A 195 3.58 -19.53 20.22
C ASN A 195 4.73 -20.43 20.67
N SER A 196 4.99 -21.51 19.97
CA SER A 196 6.05 -22.48 20.24
C SER A 196 6.77 -22.90 18.97
N CYS A 197 8.09 -22.93 19.01
CA CYS A 197 8.90 -23.47 17.90
C CYS A 197 8.62 -24.95 17.61
N LYS A 198 7.94 -25.66 18.52
CA LYS A 198 7.57 -27.08 18.38
C LYS A 198 6.19 -27.26 17.75
N SER A 199 5.37 -26.21 17.62
CA SER A 199 4.06 -26.33 16.98
C SER A 199 4.22 -26.62 15.49
N GLU A 200 3.46 -27.55 14.97
CA GLU A 200 3.45 -27.91 13.55
C GLU A 200 3.08 -26.68 12.69
N LEU A 201 2.12 -25.90 13.14
CA LEU A 201 1.71 -24.68 12.46
C LEU A 201 2.88 -23.69 12.30
N TYR A 202 3.64 -23.45 13.39
CA TYR A 202 4.81 -22.57 13.30
C TYR A 202 5.84 -23.11 12.31
N GLN A 203 6.11 -24.43 12.35
CA GLN A 203 7.09 -25.05 11.45
C GLN A 203 6.65 -24.87 9.99
N ASN A 204 5.38 -25.09 9.69
CA ASN A 204 4.81 -24.89 8.37
C ASN A 204 4.89 -23.43 7.91
N PHE A 205 4.46 -22.47 8.74
CA PHE A 205 4.54 -21.05 8.40
C PHE A 205 5.99 -20.59 8.17
N ASN A 206 6.94 -21.07 8.98
CA ASN A 206 8.35 -20.73 8.81
C ASN A 206 8.96 -21.35 7.54
N LEU A 207 8.61 -22.61 7.23
CA LEU A 207 9.10 -23.30 6.04
C LEU A 207 8.58 -22.61 4.77
N TYR A 208 7.27 -22.47 4.64
CA TYR A 208 6.65 -21.92 3.43
C TYR A 208 6.80 -20.41 3.33
N GLY A 209 6.87 -19.71 4.44
CA GLY A 209 7.21 -18.29 4.46
C GLY A 209 8.59 -18.03 3.83
N LYS A 210 9.59 -18.85 4.14
CA LYS A 210 10.90 -18.79 3.46
C LYS A 210 10.79 -19.05 1.97
N ALA A 211 10.01 -20.07 1.56
CA ALA A 211 9.79 -20.36 0.14
C ALA A 211 9.14 -19.18 -0.60
N PHE A 212 8.10 -18.54 -0.04
CA PHE A 212 7.49 -17.34 -0.63
C PHE A 212 8.47 -16.16 -0.75
N LYS A 213 9.40 -16.05 0.21
CA LYS A 213 10.45 -15.03 0.15
C LYS A 213 11.47 -15.31 -0.94
N GLU A 214 11.91 -16.56 -1.07
CA GLU A 214 12.89 -17.01 -2.08
C GLU A 214 12.38 -16.84 -3.51
N ILE A 215 11.10 -17.07 -3.77
CA ILE A 215 10.47 -16.81 -5.08
C ILE A 215 10.07 -15.34 -5.29
N HIS A 216 10.48 -14.44 -4.40
CA HIS A 216 10.30 -12.98 -4.48
C HIS A 216 8.85 -12.48 -4.58
N VAL A 217 7.88 -13.23 -4.06
CA VAL A 217 6.46 -12.80 -4.08
C VAL A 217 6.05 -12.05 -2.82
N CYS A 218 6.81 -12.13 -1.75
CA CYS A 218 6.63 -11.38 -0.51
C CYS A 218 7.86 -10.49 -0.23
N PRO A 219 8.00 -9.34 -0.91
CA PRO A 219 9.15 -8.45 -0.72
C PRO A 219 9.12 -7.80 0.67
N ASP A 220 10.30 -7.59 1.24
CA ASP A 220 10.48 -6.95 2.56
C ASP A 220 9.60 -7.61 3.66
N LYS A 221 8.67 -6.85 4.21
CA LYS A 221 7.68 -7.30 5.20
C LYS A 221 6.25 -7.29 4.63
N ALA A 222 6.12 -7.34 3.32
CA ALA A 222 4.83 -7.38 2.66
C ALA A 222 4.30 -8.82 2.56
N GLY A 223 2.99 -8.95 2.66
CA GLY A 223 2.30 -10.22 2.61
C GLY A 223 2.00 -10.83 3.97
N CYS A 224 1.11 -11.80 3.99
CA CYS A 224 0.79 -12.59 5.17
C CYS A 224 0.39 -14.02 4.81
N ILE A 225 0.51 -14.90 5.79
CA ILE A 225 0.11 -16.30 5.72
C ILE A 225 -0.98 -16.52 6.75
N ALA A 226 -2.07 -17.19 6.38
CA ALA A 226 -3.13 -17.56 7.29
C ALA A 226 -3.58 -19.00 7.05
N GLU A 227 -4.11 -19.63 8.10
CA GLU A 227 -4.66 -20.98 8.05
C GLU A 227 -5.90 -21.08 8.95
N ARG A 228 -6.96 -21.74 8.45
CA ARG A 228 -8.13 -22.08 9.23
C ARG A 228 -7.78 -23.19 10.22
N VAL A 229 -7.81 -22.89 11.50
CA VAL A 229 -7.58 -23.85 12.59
C VAL A 229 -8.87 -24.12 13.36
N GLU A 230 -8.91 -25.13 14.22
CA GLU A 230 -10.12 -25.55 14.93
C GLU A 230 -10.84 -24.38 15.63
N ASN A 231 -10.10 -23.52 16.34
CA ASN A 231 -10.65 -22.46 17.18
C ASN A 231 -10.56 -21.05 16.57
N GLY A 232 -10.38 -20.94 15.25
CA GLY A 232 -10.26 -19.63 14.62
C GLY A 232 -9.39 -19.63 13.36
N ILE A 233 -8.68 -18.54 13.14
CA ILE A 233 -7.74 -18.39 12.03
C ILE A 233 -6.39 -17.99 12.57
N ALA A 234 -5.39 -18.85 12.39
CA ALA A 234 -4.01 -18.48 12.65
C ALA A 234 -3.49 -17.62 11.50
N ILE A 235 -2.86 -16.49 11.82
CA ILE A 235 -2.36 -15.53 10.81
C ILE A 235 -1.05 -14.92 11.30
N THR A 236 -0.18 -14.52 10.37
CA THR A 236 1.01 -13.76 10.71
C THR A 236 0.66 -12.36 11.21
N ALA A 237 1.44 -11.88 12.19
CA ALA A 237 1.27 -10.55 12.79
C ALA A 237 1.57 -9.43 11.79
N THR A 238 1.04 -8.23 12.04
CA THR A 238 1.38 -7.05 11.26
C THR A 238 2.88 -6.75 11.33
N GLY A 239 3.48 -6.44 10.17
CA GLY A 239 4.90 -6.14 10.05
C GLY A 239 5.85 -7.33 10.26
N ALA A 240 5.34 -8.56 10.36
CA ALA A 240 6.16 -9.75 10.33
C ALA A 240 6.86 -9.93 8.97
N ASP A 241 8.11 -10.37 8.99
CA ASP A 241 8.80 -10.83 7.77
C ASP A 241 8.47 -12.31 7.57
N VAL A 242 7.64 -12.62 6.57
CA VAL A 242 7.22 -14.01 6.31
C VAL A 242 8.40 -14.95 6.08
N GLY A 243 9.56 -14.46 5.61
CA GLY A 243 10.79 -15.23 5.46
C GLY A 243 11.57 -15.47 6.78
N LYS A 244 11.18 -14.82 7.88
CA LYS A 244 11.86 -14.87 9.19
C LYS A 244 10.86 -14.88 10.34
N ILE A 245 9.81 -15.69 10.24
CA ILE A 245 8.75 -15.78 11.24
C ILE A 245 9.34 -16.30 12.57
N SER A 246 9.03 -15.60 13.66
CA SER A 246 9.21 -16.10 15.03
C SER A 246 7.88 -16.66 15.57
N PRO A 247 7.87 -17.50 16.62
CA PRO A 247 6.62 -17.99 17.21
C PRO A 247 5.65 -16.86 17.62
N GLU A 248 6.18 -15.72 18.08
CA GLU A 248 5.38 -14.56 18.48
C GLU A 248 4.76 -13.80 17.29
N ASP A 249 5.19 -14.11 16.06
CA ASP A 249 4.60 -13.57 14.84
C ASP A 249 3.33 -14.32 14.41
N ILE A 250 2.89 -15.35 15.14
CA ILE A 250 1.65 -16.06 14.88
C ILE A 250 0.58 -15.60 15.87
N VAL A 251 -0.54 -15.16 15.34
CA VAL A 251 -1.69 -14.63 16.07
C VAL A 251 -2.91 -15.46 15.72
N LEU A 252 -3.76 -15.76 16.69
CA LEU A 252 -5.01 -16.49 16.49
C LEU A 252 -6.19 -15.52 16.51
N ILE A 253 -6.84 -15.30 15.38
CA ILE A 253 -8.12 -14.59 15.31
C ILE A 253 -9.20 -15.52 15.81
N LYS A 254 -9.88 -15.15 16.90
CA LYS A 254 -10.95 -15.93 17.55
C LYS A 254 -12.31 -15.63 16.93
N LYS A 255 -12.58 -14.36 16.70
CA LYS A 255 -13.84 -13.85 16.16
C LYS A 255 -13.67 -12.44 15.61
N VAL A 256 -14.64 -12.03 14.80
CA VAL A 256 -14.81 -10.65 14.35
C VAL A 256 -16.25 -10.24 14.63
N GLU A 257 -16.43 -9.19 15.41
CA GLU A 257 -17.73 -8.62 15.76
C GLU A 257 -17.68 -7.09 15.58
N ASP A 258 -18.64 -6.51 14.92
CA ASP A 258 -18.71 -5.06 14.66
C ASP A 258 -17.42 -4.46 14.05
N GLU A 259 -16.77 -5.21 13.16
CA GLU A 259 -15.48 -4.87 12.53
C GLU A 259 -14.30 -4.83 13.52
N ILE A 260 -14.47 -5.29 14.74
CA ILE A 260 -13.40 -5.47 15.73
C ILE A 260 -12.86 -6.89 15.63
N VAL A 261 -11.55 -7.02 15.51
CA VAL A 261 -10.87 -8.32 15.49
C VAL A 261 -10.47 -8.70 16.91
N TYR A 262 -11.02 -9.79 17.44
CA TYR A 262 -10.64 -10.35 18.73
C TYR A 262 -9.61 -11.48 18.52
N TYR A 263 -8.49 -11.39 19.21
CA TYR A 263 -7.37 -12.29 18.95
C TYR A 263 -6.59 -12.69 20.21
N ASP A 264 -5.90 -13.82 20.09
CA ASP A 264 -4.89 -14.27 21.04
C ASP A 264 -3.49 -14.16 20.39
N GLY A 265 -2.53 -13.59 21.11
CA GLY A 265 -1.14 -13.44 20.68
C GLY A 265 -0.48 -12.16 21.19
N LYS A 266 0.84 -12.15 21.22
CA LYS A 266 1.64 -11.02 21.75
C LYS A 266 1.66 -9.80 20.82
N LYS A 267 1.46 -10.01 19.51
CA LYS A 267 1.53 -8.96 18.49
C LYS A 267 0.15 -8.72 17.89
N LYS A 268 -0.05 -7.56 17.32
CA LYS A 268 -1.29 -7.27 16.58
C LYS A 268 -1.37 -8.14 15.33
N PRO A 269 -2.58 -8.59 14.92
CA PRO A 269 -2.77 -9.38 13.72
C PRO A 269 -2.46 -8.57 12.45
N SER A 270 -2.29 -9.26 11.31
CA SER A 270 -2.06 -8.62 10.00
C SER A 270 -3.17 -7.61 9.64
N SER A 271 -2.85 -6.59 8.85
CA SER A 271 -3.84 -5.69 8.23
C SER A 271 -4.88 -6.41 7.38
N GLU A 272 -4.57 -7.61 6.91
CA GLU A 272 -5.46 -8.45 6.11
C GLU A 272 -6.39 -9.36 6.94
N SER A 273 -6.44 -9.17 8.25
CA SER A 273 -7.20 -10.06 9.15
C SER A 273 -8.70 -10.10 8.88
N LEU A 274 -9.32 -8.98 8.54
CA LEU A 274 -10.74 -8.97 8.19
C LEU A 274 -11.01 -9.75 6.89
N LEU A 275 -10.14 -9.60 5.90
CA LEU A 275 -10.20 -10.36 4.65
C LEU A 275 -9.99 -11.85 4.92
N ALA A 276 -8.93 -12.21 5.66
CA ALA A 276 -8.66 -13.59 6.03
C ALA A 276 -9.83 -14.25 6.80
N TRP A 277 -10.42 -13.51 7.76
CA TRP A 277 -11.59 -13.99 8.50
C TRP A 277 -12.76 -14.32 7.58
N ASN A 278 -13.15 -13.39 6.73
CA ASN A 278 -14.29 -13.61 5.84
C ASN A 278 -14.05 -14.76 4.85
N LEU A 279 -12.83 -14.87 4.32
CA LEU A 279 -12.51 -15.93 3.35
C LEU A 279 -12.36 -17.33 3.97
N LEU A 280 -11.96 -17.42 5.26
CA LEU A 280 -11.61 -18.70 5.88
C LEU A 280 -12.57 -19.17 6.99
N LYS A 281 -13.38 -18.31 7.61
CA LYS A 281 -14.20 -18.64 8.80
C LYS A 281 -15.11 -19.87 8.58
N ASP A 282 -15.67 -20.00 7.38
CA ASP A 282 -16.62 -21.07 7.01
C ASP A 282 -15.94 -22.19 6.20
N LYS A 283 -14.61 -22.18 6.05
CA LYS A 283 -13.85 -23.22 5.37
C LYS A 283 -13.49 -24.35 6.32
N PRO A 284 -13.22 -25.56 5.79
CA PRO A 284 -12.67 -26.66 6.59
C PRO A 284 -11.35 -26.28 7.28
N THR A 285 -11.09 -26.86 8.45
CA THR A 285 -9.78 -26.75 9.12
C THR A 285 -8.67 -27.22 8.18
N GLY A 286 -7.56 -26.49 8.14
CA GLY A 286 -6.43 -26.76 7.29
C GLY A 286 -6.41 -25.97 5.99
N VAL A 287 -7.51 -25.32 5.57
CA VAL A 287 -7.50 -24.42 4.40
C VAL A 287 -6.64 -23.19 4.70
N LYS A 288 -5.82 -22.84 3.73
CA LYS A 288 -4.79 -21.79 3.82
C LYS A 288 -5.07 -20.61 2.92
N MET A 289 -4.61 -19.44 3.35
CA MET A 289 -4.60 -18.22 2.56
C MET A 289 -3.18 -17.65 2.56
N VAL A 290 -2.73 -17.21 1.41
CA VAL A 290 -1.50 -16.44 1.26
C VAL A 290 -1.83 -15.13 0.56
N HIS A 291 -1.55 -14.02 1.24
CA HIS A 291 -1.52 -12.71 0.61
C HIS A 291 -0.09 -12.37 0.26
N CYS A 292 0.15 -12.01 -0.98
CA CYS A 292 1.48 -11.68 -1.49
C CYS A 292 1.46 -10.45 -2.40
N HIS A 293 2.64 -9.87 -2.66
CA HIS A 293 2.80 -8.64 -3.43
C HIS A 293 3.72 -8.86 -4.65
N CYS A 294 3.41 -9.87 -5.45
CA CYS A 294 4.15 -10.12 -6.69
C CYS A 294 3.86 -9.01 -7.71
N ARG A 295 4.84 -8.11 -7.92
CA ARG A 295 4.68 -6.93 -8.79
C ARG A 295 4.25 -7.29 -10.20
N LYS A 296 4.86 -8.32 -10.80
CA LYS A 296 4.56 -8.79 -12.14
C LYS A 296 3.09 -9.17 -12.29
N ILE A 297 2.49 -9.84 -11.28
CA ILE A 297 1.08 -10.19 -11.28
C ILE A 297 0.21 -8.97 -10.97
N THR A 298 0.60 -8.15 -9.98
CA THR A 298 -0.17 -6.98 -9.52
C THR A 298 -0.44 -5.98 -10.64
N TYR A 299 0.55 -5.73 -11.49
CA TYR A 299 0.48 -4.69 -12.53
C TYR A 299 0.18 -5.26 -13.93
N SER A 300 0.00 -6.58 -14.07
CA SER A 300 -0.37 -7.18 -15.35
C SER A 300 -1.84 -6.91 -15.68
N PHE A 301 -2.09 -6.32 -16.86
CA PHE A 301 -3.43 -6.11 -17.40
C PHE A 301 -4.03 -7.38 -18.03
N LYS A 302 -3.26 -8.46 -18.22
CA LYS A 302 -3.75 -9.75 -18.73
C LYS A 302 -4.63 -10.49 -17.73
N ASN A 303 -4.63 -10.09 -16.46
CA ASN A 303 -5.35 -10.73 -15.37
C ASN A 303 -6.63 -9.99 -14.97
N GLU A 304 -7.17 -9.11 -15.81
CA GLU A 304 -8.37 -8.32 -15.50
C GLU A 304 -9.57 -9.16 -15.04
N TYR A 305 -9.74 -10.38 -15.56
CA TYR A 305 -10.85 -11.29 -15.20
C TYR A 305 -10.80 -11.80 -13.75
N CYS A 306 -9.63 -11.76 -13.11
CA CYS A 306 -9.43 -12.12 -11.71
C CYS A 306 -8.86 -10.96 -10.88
N THR A 307 -8.99 -9.73 -11.38
CA THR A 307 -8.58 -8.52 -10.70
C THR A 307 -9.81 -7.76 -10.19
N THR A 308 -9.75 -7.25 -8.95
CA THR A 308 -10.82 -6.39 -8.42
C THR A 308 -10.95 -5.12 -9.27
N LYS A 309 -12.18 -4.61 -9.42
CA LYS A 309 -12.48 -3.44 -10.28
C LYS A 309 -11.75 -2.20 -9.82
N ASP A 310 -11.77 -1.97 -8.51
CA ASP A 310 -11.20 -0.79 -7.89
C ASP A 310 -10.13 -1.15 -6.85
N TYR A 311 -9.34 -0.15 -6.44
CA TYR A 311 -8.53 -0.24 -5.25
C TYR A 311 -9.42 -0.03 -4.03
N PHE A 312 -9.46 -1.01 -3.15
CA PHE A 312 -10.17 -0.95 -1.88
C PHE A 312 -9.20 -0.81 -0.71
N LEU A 313 -9.64 -0.15 0.33
CA LEU A 313 -8.99 -0.20 1.63
C LEU A 313 -9.20 -1.59 2.27
N SER A 314 -8.24 -2.07 3.04
CA SER A 314 -8.17 -3.46 3.55
C SER A 314 -9.36 -3.92 4.42
N ASN A 315 -10.30 -3.05 4.77
CA ASN A 315 -11.50 -3.37 5.58
C ASN A 315 -12.83 -3.06 4.88
N ASN A 316 -12.80 -2.87 3.56
CA ASN A 316 -14.00 -2.50 2.81
C ASN A 316 -14.85 -3.75 2.53
N LYS A 317 -16.14 -3.71 2.90
CA LYS A 317 -17.09 -4.81 2.64
C LYS A 317 -17.27 -5.10 1.16
N ASP A 318 -17.27 -4.06 0.32
CA ASP A 318 -17.40 -4.21 -1.14
C ASP A 318 -16.21 -4.99 -1.72
N GLN A 319 -15.00 -4.81 -1.15
CA GLN A 319 -13.83 -5.61 -1.52
C GLN A 319 -14.03 -7.08 -1.19
N ILE A 320 -14.50 -7.39 0.01
CA ILE A 320 -14.69 -8.78 0.47
C ILE A 320 -15.67 -9.49 -0.47
N GLU A 321 -16.82 -8.90 -0.75
CA GLU A 321 -17.83 -9.46 -1.66
C GLU A 321 -17.26 -9.67 -3.07
N GLU A 322 -16.50 -8.71 -3.61
CA GLU A 322 -15.90 -8.86 -4.93
C GLU A 322 -14.85 -9.97 -4.96
N VAL A 323 -14.00 -10.05 -3.93
CA VAL A 323 -12.98 -11.09 -3.78
C VAL A 323 -13.64 -12.49 -3.71
N GLU A 324 -14.67 -12.65 -2.90
CA GLU A 324 -15.42 -13.91 -2.80
C GLU A 324 -16.00 -14.32 -4.16
N ASN A 325 -16.63 -13.38 -4.87
CA ASN A 325 -17.20 -13.65 -6.20
C ASN A 325 -16.14 -14.09 -7.23
N ILE A 326 -14.93 -13.50 -7.19
CA ILE A 326 -13.84 -13.91 -8.07
C ILE A 326 -13.31 -15.29 -7.70
N LEU A 327 -13.17 -15.59 -6.42
CA LEU A 327 -12.66 -16.85 -5.90
C LEU A 327 -13.61 -18.05 -6.13
N ILE A 328 -14.91 -17.83 -6.42
CA ILE A 328 -15.82 -18.92 -6.84
C ILE A 328 -15.31 -19.63 -8.10
N LYS A 329 -14.61 -18.90 -8.98
CA LYS A 329 -14.19 -19.42 -10.31
C LYS A 329 -12.67 -19.47 -10.47
N ASN A 330 -11.92 -18.97 -9.50
CA ASN A 330 -10.46 -18.86 -9.59
C ASN A 330 -9.82 -19.25 -8.26
N ASP A 331 -8.60 -19.79 -8.32
CA ASP A 331 -7.80 -20.14 -7.14
C ASP A 331 -7.10 -18.95 -6.50
N TYR A 332 -7.21 -17.77 -7.12
CA TYR A 332 -6.61 -16.53 -6.65
C TYR A 332 -7.39 -15.31 -7.13
N VAL A 333 -7.17 -14.19 -6.44
CA VAL A 333 -7.63 -12.88 -6.86
C VAL A 333 -6.46 -11.90 -6.83
N ASN A 334 -6.37 -11.07 -7.85
CA ASN A 334 -5.47 -9.93 -7.86
C ASN A 334 -6.22 -8.71 -7.31
N LEU A 335 -5.83 -8.25 -6.12
CA LEU A 335 -6.33 -7.01 -5.56
C LEU A 335 -5.70 -5.86 -6.35
N ARG A 336 -6.51 -5.06 -7.03
CA ARG A 336 -6.04 -3.99 -7.92
C ARG A 336 -5.01 -3.09 -7.22
N LEU A 337 -3.81 -2.98 -7.82
CA LEU A 337 -2.69 -2.15 -7.33
C LEU A 337 -2.22 -2.48 -5.90
N HIS A 338 -2.55 -3.65 -5.36
CA HIS A 338 -2.20 -4.03 -3.99
C HIS A 338 -1.33 -5.30 -3.98
N GLY A 339 -1.89 -6.41 -4.40
CA GLY A 339 -1.23 -7.69 -4.33
C GLY A 339 -2.19 -8.81 -4.69
N GLN A 340 -1.86 -10.05 -4.35
CA GLN A 340 -2.67 -11.22 -4.64
C GLN A 340 -3.11 -11.91 -3.36
N VAL A 341 -4.28 -12.55 -3.42
CA VAL A 341 -4.75 -13.50 -2.41
C VAL A 341 -4.95 -14.84 -3.09
N PHE A 342 -4.29 -15.85 -2.57
CA PHE A 342 -4.39 -17.24 -2.98
C PHE A 342 -5.03 -18.06 -1.85
N ILE A 343 -5.92 -18.98 -2.18
CA ILE A 343 -6.53 -19.94 -1.24
C ILE A 343 -6.27 -21.35 -1.75
N GLY A 344 -5.98 -22.26 -0.85
CA GLY A 344 -5.73 -23.67 -1.17
C GLY A 344 -5.71 -24.55 0.06
N ASP A 345 -5.78 -25.86 -0.17
CA ASP A 345 -5.73 -26.86 0.91
C ASP A 345 -4.31 -27.07 1.44
N THR A 346 -3.30 -26.81 0.61
CA THR A 346 -1.88 -26.93 0.98
C THR A 346 -1.07 -25.73 0.51
N PHE A 347 0.05 -25.43 1.17
CA PHE A 347 0.97 -24.39 0.73
C PHE A 347 1.65 -24.74 -0.59
N GLU A 348 1.90 -26.03 -0.85
CA GLU A 348 2.49 -26.49 -2.12
C GLU A 348 1.58 -26.16 -3.29
N SER A 349 0.26 -26.40 -3.15
CA SER A 349 -0.71 -26.07 -4.20
C SER A 349 -0.73 -24.55 -4.45
N ILE A 350 -0.67 -23.73 -3.40
CA ILE A 350 -0.61 -22.28 -3.52
C ILE A 350 0.68 -21.83 -4.22
N ILE A 351 1.86 -22.39 -3.86
CA ILE A 351 3.13 -22.09 -4.54
C ILE A 351 3.04 -22.46 -6.02
N GLY A 352 2.51 -23.64 -6.32
CA GLY A 352 2.29 -24.10 -7.70
C GLY A 352 1.46 -23.11 -8.51
N ASN A 353 0.36 -22.62 -7.94
CA ASN A 353 -0.51 -21.63 -8.57
C ASN A 353 0.20 -20.28 -8.78
N ILE A 354 0.96 -19.79 -7.78
CA ILE A 354 1.75 -18.56 -7.90
C ILE A 354 2.77 -18.67 -9.02
N VAL A 355 3.57 -19.75 -9.05
CA VAL A 355 4.60 -19.99 -10.06
C VAL A 355 3.98 -20.11 -11.44
N SER A 356 2.92 -20.93 -11.59
CA SER A 356 2.19 -21.08 -12.86
C SER A 356 1.71 -19.72 -13.38
N LYS A 357 1.14 -18.89 -12.49
CA LYS A 357 0.66 -17.58 -12.87
C LYS A 357 1.81 -16.63 -13.25
N TYR A 358 2.88 -16.61 -12.48
CA TYR A 358 4.07 -15.82 -12.78
C TYR A 358 4.67 -16.16 -14.16
N CYS A 359 4.81 -17.47 -14.45
CA CYS A 359 5.36 -17.95 -15.72
C CYS A 359 4.43 -17.72 -16.91
N SER A 360 3.11 -17.61 -16.71
CA SER A 360 2.16 -17.32 -17.78
C SER A 360 2.22 -15.87 -18.29
N LEU A 361 2.91 -14.99 -17.58
CA LEU A 361 3.12 -13.59 -17.95
C LEU A 361 4.45 -13.48 -18.70
N SER A 362 4.44 -12.86 -19.90
CA SER A 362 5.66 -12.63 -20.69
C SER A 362 6.54 -11.54 -20.08
N GLU A 363 7.81 -11.46 -20.51
CA GLU A 363 8.72 -10.37 -20.12
C GLU A 363 8.24 -8.99 -20.60
N GLU A 364 7.43 -8.95 -21.67
CA GLU A 364 6.79 -7.72 -22.16
C GLU A 364 5.72 -7.16 -21.21
N ASP A 365 5.29 -7.94 -20.23
CA ASP A 365 4.35 -7.51 -19.20
C ASP A 365 5.06 -6.86 -17.98
N ASP A 366 6.40 -6.84 -17.98
CA ASP A 366 7.20 -6.10 -16.99
C ASP A 366 7.24 -4.61 -17.40
N ILE A 367 6.26 -3.85 -16.89
CA ILE A 367 6.18 -2.39 -17.05
C ILE A 367 6.95 -1.72 -15.90
#